data_7e3a1119b831f85e6df13da715921df2
#
_entry.id   7e3a1119b831f85e6df13da715921df2
#
_cell.length_a   1.000
_cell.length_b   1.000
_cell.length_c   1.000
_cell.angle_alpha   90.00
_cell.angle_beta   90.00
_cell.angle_gamma   90.00
#
_symmetry.space_group_name_H-M   'P 1'
#
loop_
_entity.id
_entity.type
_entity.pdbx_description
1 polymer ?
#
loop_
_entity_poly.entity_id
_entity_poly.type
_entity_poly.pdbx_seq_one_letter_code
_entity_poly.pdbx_strand_id
1 'polypeptide(L)'
;RTQNQLNQRSDQVMTLQAGLAQWTADLDALVQPPHTQALDWDGRALRIVRRSTTASGDGLLVVAWTRRNVGGKGQWLRWQSPPLTTRGDLQVAWATAAQWAQNPGDAEKRLEVAVAALDEWKVFYFRTGAWTNPLSSDGAAPPPPLPGAADAANKPAGPDLVLPDGVRLVLTLPADGAISGTLTRDWVRLSLAGGNS
;
A
#
# COMPACT_ATOMS: atom_id res chain seq x y z
N ARG A 1 -29.57 1.77 25.34
CA ARG A 1 -28.12 1.52 25.51
C ARG A 1 -27.64 0.34 24.69
N THR A 2 -28.26 -0.81 24.79
CA THR A 2 -27.87 -2.02 24.05
C THR A 2 -28.00 -1.83 22.53
N GLN A 3 -29.07 -1.19 22.08
CA GLN A 3 -29.31 -0.90 20.66
C GLN A 3 -28.21 0.00 20.08
N ASN A 4 -27.80 1.04 20.80
CA ASN A 4 -26.72 1.92 20.38
C ASN A 4 -25.38 1.21 20.29
N GLN A 5 -25.07 0.32 21.25
CA GLN A 5 -23.85 -0.45 21.23
C GLN A 5 -23.81 -1.43 20.04
N LEU A 6 -24.93 -2.09 19.75
CA LEU A 6 -25.05 -2.97 18.59
C LEU A 6 -24.89 -2.19 17.28
N ASN A 7 -25.48 -1.01 17.18
CA ASN A 7 -25.36 -0.16 16.00
C ASN A 7 -23.92 0.34 15.80
N GLN A 8 -23.25 0.77 16.87
CA GLN A 8 -21.85 1.18 16.83
C GLN A 8 -20.94 0.05 16.39
N ARG A 9 -21.15 -1.15 16.91
CA ARG A 9 -20.37 -2.34 16.51
C ARG A 9 -20.61 -2.68 15.05
N SER A 10 -21.85 -2.66 14.61
CA SER A 10 -22.21 -2.92 13.21
C SER A 10 -21.56 -1.89 12.27
N ASP A 11 -21.63 -0.62 12.62
CA ASP A 11 -21.03 0.46 11.82
C ASP A 11 -19.50 0.31 11.74
N GLN A 12 -18.84 -0.02 12.84
CA GLN A 12 -17.38 -0.24 12.83
C GLN A 12 -16.98 -1.45 11.99
N VAL A 13 -17.73 -2.54 12.07
CA VAL A 13 -17.48 -3.73 11.24
C VAL A 13 -17.64 -3.40 9.77
N MET A 14 -18.71 -2.70 9.39
CA MET A 14 -18.96 -2.30 8.01
C MET A 14 -17.89 -1.35 7.48
N THR A 15 -17.48 -0.38 8.29
CA THR A 15 -16.41 0.57 7.94
C THR A 15 -15.09 -0.15 7.71
N LEU A 16 -14.72 -1.07 8.58
CA LEU A 16 -13.50 -1.84 8.45
C LEU A 16 -13.54 -2.77 7.23
N GLN A 17 -14.67 -3.45 7.01
CA GLN A 17 -14.83 -4.31 5.83
C GLN A 17 -14.72 -3.53 4.52
N ALA A 18 -15.31 -2.33 4.46
CA ALA A 18 -15.19 -1.45 3.30
C ALA A 18 -13.73 -1.03 3.08
N GLY A 19 -13.01 -0.71 4.13
CA GLY A 19 -11.59 -0.37 4.06
C GLY A 19 -10.74 -1.53 3.57
N LEU A 20 -10.97 -2.73 4.07
CA LEU A 20 -10.26 -3.94 3.64
C LEU A 20 -10.57 -4.30 2.18
N ALA A 21 -11.81 -4.12 1.75
CA ALA A 21 -12.20 -4.32 0.36
C ALA A 21 -11.49 -3.32 -0.57
N GLN A 22 -11.38 -2.06 -0.15
CA GLN A 22 -10.65 -1.04 -0.91
C GLN A 22 -9.15 -1.35 -0.98
N TRP A 23 -8.55 -1.78 0.13
CA TRP A 23 -7.16 -2.24 0.16
C TRP A 23 -6.91 -3.36 -0.85
N THR A 24 -7.76 -4.38 -0.85
CA THR A 24 -7.68 -5.49 -1.79
C THR A 24 -7.86 -5.03 -3.23
N ALA A 25 -8.83 -4.13 -3.47
CA ALA A 25 -9.07 -3.58 -4.82
C ALA A 25 -7.87 -2.77 -5.33
N ASP A 26 -7.21 -2.01 -4.47
CA ASP A 26 -6.01 -1.27 -4.84
C ASP A 26 -4.88 -2.22 -5.26
N LEU A 27 -4.66 -3.30 -4.50
CA LEU A 27 -3.64 -4.28 -4.83
C LEU A 27 -3.99 -5.11 -6.07
N ASP A 28 -5.26 -5.47 -6.24
CA ASP A 28 -5.72 -6.18 -7.45
C ASP A 28 -5.55 -5.36 -8.73
N ALA A 29 -5.65 -4.05 -8.61
CA ALA A 29 -5.47 -3.13 -9.73
C ALA A 29 -4.02 -2.69 -9.95
N LEU A 30 -3.10 -3.19 -9.16
CA LEU A 30 -1.68 -2.87 -9.25
C LEU A 30 -1.18 -3.07 -10.69
N VAL A 31 -0.45 -2.10 -11.19
CA VAL A 31 0.17 -2.16 -12.51
C VAL A 31 1.57 -1.56 -12.42
N GLN A 32 2.52 -2.20 -13.08
CA GLN A 32 3.90 -1.74 -13.09
C GLN A 32 4.29 -1.24 -14.48
N PRO A 33 4.33 0.09 -14.68
CA PRO A 33 4.88 0.64 -15.90
C PRO A 33 6.38 0.28 -16.03
N PRO A 34 6.93 0.20 -17.25
CA PRO A 34 8.34 -0.13 -17.45
C PRO A 34 9.25 0.81 -16.66
N HIS A 35 10.25 0.23 -16.00
CA HIS A 35 11.26 0.94 -15.20
C HIS A 35 10.69 1.83 -14.10
N THR A 36 9.52 1.47 -13.57
CA THR A 36 8.81 2.25 -12.55
C THR A 36 8.58 1.39 -11.31
N GLN A 37 8.83 1.98 -10.15
CA GLN A 37 8.43 1.38 -8.88
C GLN A 37 6.92 1.49 -8.73
N ALA A 38 6.23 0.37 -8.59
CA ALA A 38 4.77 0.33 -8.53
C ALA A 38 4.21 0.04 -7.14
N LEU A 39 5.05 -0.42 -6.23
CA LEU A 39 4.70 -0.75 -4.86
C LEU A 39 5.88 -0.40 -3.96
N ASP A 40 5.62 0.32 -2.87
CA ASP A 40 6.65 0.70 -1.90
C ASP A 40 6.07 0.76 -0.49
N TRP A 41 6.78 0.17 0.44
CA TRP A 41 6.54 0.31 1.88
C TRP A 41 7.77 0.91 2.53
N ASP A 42 7.63 2.12 3.10
CA ASP A 42 8.74 2.85 3.73
C ASP A 42 8.69 2.80 5.27
N GLY A 43 7.84 1.96 5.84
CA GLY A 43 7.61 1.87 7.28
C GLY A 43 6.51 2.80 7.78
N ARG A 44 6.04 3.71 6.95
CA ARG A 44 4.99 4.68 7.28
C ARG A 44 3.82 4.62 6.30
N ALA A 45 4.10 4.54 5.03
CA ALA A 45 3.09 4.50 3.97
C ALA A 45 3.33 3.35 3.01
N LEU A 46 2.24 2.76 2.54
CA LEU A 46 2.25 1.90 1.37
C LEU A 46 1.78 2.73 0.17
N ARG A 47 2.62 2.84 -0.86
CA ARG A 47 2.28 3.52 -2.12
C ARG A 47 2.10 2.49 -3.21
N ILE A 48 1.07 2.69 -4.02
CA ILE A 48 0.67 1.76 -5.08
C ILE A 48 0.42 2.55 -6.35
N VAL A 49 0.95 2.08 -7.49
CA VAL A 49 0.52 2.51 -8.81
C VAL A 49 -0.54 1.53 -9.29
N ARG A 50 -1.72 2.04 -9.63
CA ARG A 50 -2.84 1.21 -10.05
C ARG A 50 -3.53 1.77 -11.29
N ARG A 51 -4.28 0.88 -11.96
CA ARG A 51 -5.17 1.31 -13.04
C ARG A 51 -6.35 2.09 -12.47
N SER A 52 -6.78 3.11 -13.19
CA SER A 52 -8.04 3.78 -12.92
C SER A 52 -9.20 2.85 -13.30
N THR A 53 -10.22 2.79 -12.44
CA THR A 53 -11.45 2.03 -12.70
C THR A 53 -12.59 2.90 -13.22
N THR A 54 -12.34 4.21 -13.43
CA THR A 54 -13.35 5.08 -14.01
C THR A 54 -13.50 4.79 -15.50
N ALA A 55 -14.76 4.75 -15.97
CA ALA A 55 -15.11 4.35 -17.34
C ALA A 55 -14.57 5.29 -18.44
N SER A 56 -13.92 6.38 -18.09
CA SER A 56 -13.51 7.43 -19.03
C SER A 56 -12.01 7.41 -19.39
N GLY A 57 -11.22 6.39 -19.01
CA GLY A 57 -9.85 6.43 -19.44
C GLY A 57 -8.92 5.34 -18.97
N ASP A 58 -7.92 5.09 -19.80
CA ASP A 58 -6.78 4.20 -19.57
C ASP A 58 -5.75 4.82 -18.63
N GLY A 59 -6.18 5.69 -17.69
CA GLY A 59 -5.29 6.41 -16.80
C GLY A 59 -4.77 5.56 -15.64
N LEU A 60 -3.64 5.99 -15.12
CA LEU A 60 -3.06 5.45 -13.90
C LEU A 60 -3.40 6.35 -12.72
N LEU A 61 -3.39 5.76 -11.53
CA LEU A 61 -3.53 6.45 -10.25
C LEU A 61 -2.35 6.07 -9.36
N VAL A 62 -1.94 6.99 -8.50
CA VAL A 62 -1.14 6.67 -7.31
C VAL A 62 -2.08 6.68 -6.12
N VAL A 63 -2.03 5.61 -5.35
CA VAL A 63 -2.75 5.47 -4.10
C VAL A 63 -1.74 5.28 -2.98
N ALA A 64 -2.03 5.83 -1.83
CA ALA A 64 -1.22 5.62 -0.64
C ALA A 64 -2.09 5.38 0.58
N TRP A 65 -1.59 4.55 1.48
CA TRP A 65 -2.21 4.22 2.75
C TRP A 65 -1.25 4.56 3.87
N THR A 66 -1.74 5.17 4.93
CA THR A 66 -0.94 5.47 6.12
C THR A 66 -1.81 5.47 7.37
N ARG A 67 -1.15 5.50 8.52
CA ARG A 67 -1.79 5.76 9.80
C ARG A 67 -1.28 7.09 10.34
N ARG A 68 -2.20 7.91 10.79
CA ARG A 68 -1.88 9.20 11.41
C ARG A 68 -2.81 9.47 12.58
N ASN A 69 -2.29 10.16 13.59
CA ASN A 69 -3.15 10.68 14.66
C ASN A 69 -3.89 11.92 14.15
N VAL A 70 -5.20 11.89 14.25
CA VAL A 70 -6.09 12.99 13.91
C VAL A 70 -6.98 13.26 15.11
N GLY A 71 -6.89 14.47 15.68
CA GLY A 71 -7.64 14.81 16.88
C GLY A 71 -7.33 13.91 18.10
N GLY A 72 -6.09 13.45 18.23
CA GLY A 72 -5.66 12.59 19.34
C GLY A 72 -5.97 11.11 19.15
N LYS A 73 -6.58 10.71 18.03
CA LYS A 73 -6.92 9.32 17.73
C LYS A 73 -6.21 8.83 16.48
N GLY A 74 -5.73 7.59 16.52
CA GLY A 74 -5.12 6.96 15.35
C GLY A 74 -6.17 6.65 14.28
N GLN A 75 -5.88 7.03 13.06
CA GLN A 75 -6.75 6.81 11.90
C GLN A 75 -5.96 6.15 10.78
N TRP A 76 -6.58 5.16 10.15
CA TRP A 76 -6.11 4.59 8.90
C TRP A 76 -6.65 5.45 7.77
N LEU A 77 -5.76 5.98 6.94
CA LEU A 77 -6.09 6.99 5.94
C LEU A 77 -5.67 6.49 4.56
N ARG A 78 -6.45 6.85 3.56
CA ARG A 78 -6.15 6.57 2.14
C ARG A 78 -6.11 7.87 1.37
N TRP A 79 -5.11 8.01 0.50
CA TRP A 79 -4.94 9.12 -0.43
C TRP A 79 -4.95 8.58 -1.86
N GLN A 80 -5.52 9.35 -2.76
CA GLN A 80 -5.56 9.00 -4.18
C GLN A 80 -5.27 10.22 -5.02
N SER A 81 -4.36 10.08 -5.99
CA SER A 81 -4.07 11.14 -6.96
C SER A 81 -5.21 11.35 -7.94
N PRO A 82 -5.27 12.51 -8.61
CA PRO A 82 -6.03 12.63 -9.83
C PRO A 82 -5.53 11.65 -10.91
N PRO A 83 -6.31 11.38 -11.97
CA PRO A 83 -5.86 10.54 -13.06
C PRO A 83 -4.57 11.07 -13.69
N LEU A 84 -3.64 10.17 -13.97
CA LEU A 84 -2.30 10.47 -14.45
C LEU A 84 -2.16 9.99 -15.89
N THR A 85 -1.64 10.84 -16.76
CA THR A 85 -1.49 10.51 -18.18
C THR A 85 -0.04 10.53 -18.67
N THR A 86 0.86 11.15 -17.92
CA THR A 86 2.28 11.26 -18.29
C THR A 86 3.17 10.63 -17.23
N ARG A 87 4.38 10.24 -17.64
CA ARG A 87 5.39 9.74 -16.70
C ARG A 87 5.79 10.81 -15.68
N GLY A 88 5.87 12.05 -16.09
CA GLY A 88 6.17 13.16 -15.18
C GLY A 88 5.11 13.34 -14.10
N ASP A 89 3.84 13.28 -14.50
CA ASP A 89 2.73 13.34 -13.54
C ASP A 89 2.77 12.18 -12.54
N LEU A 90 3.12 10.98 -13.02
CA LEU A 90 3.27 9.80 -12.16
C LEU A 90 4.37 10.01 -11.12
N GLN A 91 5.52 10.53 -11.53
CA GLN A 91 6.63 10.80 -10.61
C GLN A 91 6.27 11.85 -9.56
N VAL A 92 5.57 12.91 -9.97
CA VAL A 92 5.10 13.95 -9.05
C VAL A 92 4.11 13.36 -8.05
N ALA A 93 3.14 12.60 -8.52
CA ALA A 93 2.14 11.97 -7.64
C ALA A 93 2.77 10.98 -6.66
N TRP A 94 3.77 10.22 -7.11
CA TRP A 94 4.51 9.28 -6.26
C TRP A 94 5.24 9.99 -5.12
N ALA A 95 5.90 11.10 -5.41
CA ALA A 95 6.57 11.94 -4.40
C ALA A 95 5.55 12.62 -3.48
N THR A 96 4.46 13.12 -4.03
CA THR A 96 3.38 13.76 -3.26
C THR A 96 2.75 12.79 -2.27
N ALA A 97 2.56 11.54 -2.65
CA ALA A 97 2.03 10.51 -1.76
C ALA A 97 2.93 10.29 -0.54
N ALA A 98 4.25 10.25 -0.73
CA ALA A 98 5.21 10.12 0.36
C ALA A 98 5.15 11.34 1.30
N GLN A 99 5.07 12.53 0.74
CA GLN A 99 4.96 13.75 1.53
C GLN A 99 3.65 13.82 2.30
N TRP A 100 2.55 13.42 1.68
CA TRP A 100 1.25 13.33 2.35
C TRP A 100 1.33 12.46 3.61
N ALA A 101 2.00 11.33 3.54
CA ALA A 101 2.11 10.43 4.67
C ALA A 101 2.95 11.01 5.81
N GLN A 102 3.94 11.83 5.49
CA GLN A 102 4.84 12.43 6.48
C GLN A 102 4.30 13.72 7.06
N ASN A 103 3.91 14.65 6.20
CA ASN A 103 3.50 15.99 6.58
C ASN A 103 2.57 16.57 5.50
N PRO A 104 1.28 16.22 5.53
CA PRO A 104 0.36 16.65 4.49
C PRO A 104 0.09 18.15 4.56
N GLY A 105 0.12 18.81 3.41
CA GLY A 105 -0.42 20.15 3.25
C GLY A 105 -1.93 20.12 3.02
N ASP A 106 -2.52 21.31 2.89
CA ASP A 106 -3.98 21.43 2.71
C ASP A 106 -4.45 20.78 1.41
N ALA A 107 -3.65 20.88 0.34
CA ALA A 107 -3.99 20.29 -0.95
C ALA A 107 -4.03 18.76 -0.87
N GLU A 108 -3.07 18.13 -0.20
CA GLU A 108 -3.00 16.69 -0.02
C GLU A 108 -4.13 16.18 0.88
N LYS A 109 -4.46 16.92 1.94
CA LYS A 109 -5.55 16.57 2.84
C LYS A 109 -6.91 16.55 2.17
N ARG A 110 -7.12 17.35 1.13
CA ARG A 110 -8.38 17.35 0.39
C ARG A 110 -8.65 16.04 -0.34
N LEU A 111 -7.60 15.30 -0.65
CA LEU A 111 -7.68 14.04 -1.40
C LEU A 111 -7.61 12.82 -0.49
N GLU A 112 -7.50 13.02 0.82
CA GLU A 112 -7.47 11.93 1.78
C GLU A 112 -8.86 11.54 2.26
N VAL A 113 -9.00 10.27 2.62
CA VAL A 113 -10.22 9.72 3.22
C VAL A 113 -9.83 8.98 4.50
N ALA A 114 -10.52 9.26 5.58
CA ALA A 114 -10.39 8.47 6.80
C ALA A 114 -11.16 7.16 6.60
N VAL A 115 -10.46 6.04 6.79
CA VAL A 115 -11.00 4.71 6.51
C VAL A 115 -11.52 4.06 7.79
N ALA A 116 -10.72 4.01 8.84
CA ALA A 116 -11.10 3.36 10.10
C ALA A 116 -10.20 3.86 11.24
N ALA A 117 -10.67 3.72 12.48
CA ALA A 117 -9.84 3.90 13.65
C ALA A 117 -8.78 2.80 13.72
N LEU A 118 -7.54 3.15 14.07
CA LEU A 118 -6.42 2.22 14.03
C LEU A 118 -5.32 2.65 15.00
N ASP A 119 -4.87 1.71 15.85
CA ASP A 119 -3.76 1.96 16.78
C ASP A 119 -2.41 1.75 16.10
N GLU A 120 -2.27 0.66 15.35
CA GLU A 120 -1.00 0.29 14.73
C GLU A 120 -1.27 -0.52 13.46
N TRP A 121 -0.33 -0.46 12.52
CA TRP A 121 -0.37 -1.32 11.34
C TRP A 121 1.03 -1.72 10.91
N LYS A 122 1.10 -2.89 10.27
CA LYS A 122 2.34 -3.45 9.75
C LYS A 122 2.08 -4.03 8.37
N VAL A 123 3.10 -3.99 7.53
CA VAL A 123 3.07 -4.57 6.18
C VAL A 123 4.25 -5.52 6.03
N PHE A 124 3.98 -6.71 5.51
CA PHE A 124 4.99 -7.70 5.17
C PHE A 124 4.86 -8.08 3.71
N TYR A 125 5.99 -8.42 3.08
CA TYR A 125 6.01 -8.93 1.71
C TYR A 125 6.32 -10.43 1.71
N PHE A 126 5.65 -11.15 0.83
CA PHE A 126 6.00 -12.54 0.54
C PHE A 126 6.97 -12.56 -0.63
N ARG A 127 8.19 -13.01 -0.36
CA ARG A 127 9.27 -13.12 -1.34
C ARG A 127 10.01 -14.43 -1.13
N THR A 128 10.35 -15.13 -2.21
CA THR A 128 11.16 -16.34 -2.17
C THR A 128 10.70 -17.36 -1.12
N GLY A 129 9.38 -17.54 -1.04
CA GLY A 129 8.78 -18.56 -0.17
C GLY A 129 8.61 -18.17 1.30
N ALA A 130 8.83 -16.92 1.69
CA ALA A 130 8.72 -16.45 3.07
C ALA A 130 8.11 -15.06 3.19
N TRP A 131 7.40 -14.81 4.30
CA TRP A 131 6.98 -13.48 4.70
C TRP A 131 8.16 -12.74 5.32
N THR A 132 8.47 -11.57 4.81
CA THR A 132 9.61 -10.77 5.22
C THR A 132 9.18 -9.34 5.52
N ASN A 133 9.93 -8.67 6.42
CA ASN A 133 9.78 -7.23 6.61
C ASN A 133 10.40 -6.52 5.41
N PRO A 134 9.64 -5.69 4.64
CA PRO A 134 10.17 -5.03 3.46
C PRO A 134 11.32 -4.06 3.75
N LEU A 135 11.43 -3.60 5.00
CA LEU A 135 12.48 -2.67 5.44
C LEU A 135 13.74 -3.40 5.91
N SER A 136 13.67 -4.71 6.09
CA SER A 136 14.79 -5.52 6.55
C SER A 136 15.73 -5.81 5.39
N SER A 137 17.01 -5.51 5.58
CA SER A 137 18.07 -5.86 4.63
C SER A 137 18.40 -7.36 4.64
N ASP A 138 17.78 -8.15 5.50
CA ASP A 138 17.98 -9.61 5.60
C ASP A 138 17.38 -10.39 4.43
N GLY A 139 16.65 -9.74 3.56
CA GLY A 139 16.16 -10.30 2.31
C GLY A 139 17.14 -10.09 1.17
N ALA A 140 18.30 -10.72 1.23
CA ALA A 140 19.26 -10.81 0.14
C ALA A 140 19.74 -9.46 -0.41
N ALA A 141 20.69 -8.83 0.30
CA ALA A 141 21.66 -8.04 -0.41
C ALA A 141 22.34 -8.98 -1.43
N PRO A 142 22.29 -8.69 -2.74
CA PRO A 142 23.08 -9.47 -3.68
C PRO A 142 24.55 -9.43 -3.22
N PRO A 143 25.31 -10.51 -3.36
CA PRO A 143 26.71 -10.48 -2.99
C PRO A 143 27.39 -9.30 -3.69
N PRO A 144 28.33 -8.61 -3.02
CA PRO A 144 29.00 -7.47 -3.63
C PRO A 144 29.58 -7.92 -4.97
N PRO A 145 29.42 -7.11 -6.04
CA PRO A 145 29.99 -7.49 -7.33
C PRO A 145 31.49 -7.69 -7.18
N LEU A 146 31.97 -8.78 -7.76
CA LEU A 146 33.40 -9.07 -7.81
C LEU A 146 34.14 -7.86 -8.42
N PRO A 147 35.29 -7.45 -7.85
CA PRO A 147 36.05 -6.35 -8.41
C PRO A 147 36.43 -6.69 -9.86
N GLY A 148 35.95 -5.89 -10.82
CA GLY A 148 36.20 -6.07 -12.23
C GLY A 148 34.96 -6.22 -13.12
N ALA A 149 33.77 -6.37 -12.56
CA ALA A 149 32.54 -6.38 -13.32
C ALA A 149 32.05 -4.93 -13.51
N ALA A 150 32.74 -4.19 -14.36
CA ALA A 150 32.36 -2.84 -14.72
C ALA A 150 31.47 -2.88 -15.98
N ASP A 151 30.20 -3.23 -15.83
CA ASP A 151 29.22 -2.96 -16.84
C ASP A 151 28.02 -2.23 -16.22
N ALA A 152 28.18 -0.91 -16.14
CA ALA A 152 27.11 0.00 -15.73
C ALA A 152 25.92 0.00 -16.69
N ALA A 153 25.98 -0.73 -17.81
CA ALA A 153 24.93 -0.75 -18.83
C ALA A 153 23.85 -1.81 -18.58
N ASN A 154 24.09 -2.77 -17.69
CA ASN A 154 23.14 -3.81 -17.28
C ASN A 154 22.97 -3.82 -15.77
N LYS A 155 22.60 -2.69 -15.20
CA LYS A 155 22.15 -2.69 -13.83
C LYS A 155 20.80 -3.45 -13.78
N PRO A 156 20.76 -4.65 -13.21
CA PRO A 156 19.46 -5.31 -13.04
C PRO A 156 18.55 -4.34 -12.29
N ALA A 157 17.27 -4.33 -12.66
CA ALA A 157 16.27 -3.58 -11.92
C ALA A 157 16.53 -3.83 -10.44
N GLY A 158 16.76 -2.76 -9.67
CA GLY A 158 17.05 -2.89 -8.25
C GLY A 158 15.97 -3.72 -7.57
N PRO A 159 16.27 -4.38 -6.44
CA PRO A 159 15.31 -5.23 -5.74
C PRO A 159 13.98 -4.52 -5.45
N ASP A 160 13.99 -3.21 -5.40
CA ASP A 160 12.81 -2.38 -5.16
C ASP A 160 11.82 -2.36 -6.34
N LEU A 161 12.25 -2.69 -7.55
CA LEU A 161 11.38 -2.74 -8.72
C LEU A 161 10.70 -4.09 -8.90
N VAL A 162 11.15 -5.11 -8.18
CA VAL A 162 10.54 -6.45 -8.25
C VAL A 162 9.35 -6.49 -7.30
N LEU A 163 8.17 -6.76 -7.86
CA LEU A 163 6.96 -6.90 -7.05
C LEU A 163 7.05 -8.15 -6.17
N PRO A 164 6.61 -8.08 -4.91
CA PRO A 164 6.48 -9.27 -4.09
C PRO A 164 5.38 -10.18 -4.61
N ASP A 165 5.42 -11.46 -4.23
CA ASP A 165 4.37 -12.42 -4.57
C ASP A 165 3.10 -12.22 -3.73
N GLY A 166 3.23 -11.60 -2.58
CA GLY A 166 2.11 -11.29 -1.70
C GLY A 166 2.40 -10.13 -0.76
N VAL A 167 1.33 -9.58 -0.21
CA VAL A 167 1.37 -8.50 0.78
C VAL A 167 0.50 -8.91 1.96
N ARG A 168 1.07 -8.87 3.15
CA ARG A 168 0.34 -9.10 4.40
C ARG A 168 0.12 -7.79 5.12
N LEU A 169 -1.12 -7.52 5.43
CA LEU A 169 -1.55 -6.39 6.24
C LEU A 169 -1.88 -6.89 7.64
N VAL A 170 -1.30 -6.26 8.65
CA VAL A 170 -1.65 -6.53 10.06
C VAL A 170 -2.11 -5.22 10.68
N LEU A 171 -3.36 -5.21 11.13
CA LEU A 171 -3.99 -4.06 11.77
C LEU A 171 -4.19 -4.35 13.26
N THR A 172 -3.84 -3.40 14.11
CA THR A 172 -4.20 -3.42 15.54
C THR A 172 -5.30 -2.40 15.76
N LEU A 173 -6.48 -2.88 16.09
CA LEU A 173 -7.67 -2.06 16.31
C LEU A 173 -7.63 -1.48 17.73
N PRO A 174 -8.20 -0.27 17.97
CA PRO A 174 -8.21 0.34 19.28
C PRO A 174 -8.92 -0.54 20.32
N ALA A 175 -8.33 -0.65 21.50
CA ALA A 175 -8.86 -1.47 22.58
C ALA A 175 -10.20 -0.94 23.13
N ASP A 176 -10.44 0.36 23.01
CA ASP A 176 -11.66 1.04 23.45
C ASP A 176 -12.77 1.05 22.38
N GLY A 177 -12.51 0.50 21.21
CA GLY A 177 -13.51 0.37 20.14
C GLY A 177 -14.52 -0.74 20.41
N ALA A 178 -15.63 -0.72 19.68
CA ALA A 178 -16.62 -1.79 19.71
C ALA A 178 -16.07 -3.12 19.19
N ILE A 179 -15.07 -3.07 18.33
CA ILE A 179 -14.23 -4.19 17.91
C ILE A 179 -12.78 -3.86 18.25
N SER A 180 -12.02 -4.86 18.68
CA SER A 180 -10.63 -4.68 19.09
C SER A 180 -9.80 -5.90 18.73
N GLY A 181 -8.50 -5.81 18.95
CA GLY A 181 -7.57 -6.90 18.68
C GLY A 181 -6.82 -6.73 17.36
N THR A 182 -6.16 -7.77 16.94
CA THR A 182 -5.31 -7.79 15.76
C THR A 182 -6.00 -8.52 14.62
N LEU A 183 -5.97 -7.93 13.43
CA LEU A 183 -6.55 -8.50 12.22
C LEU A 183 -5.45 -8.60 11.15
N THR A 184 -5.39 -9.74 10.50
CA THR A 184 -4.44 -10.00 9.41
C THR A 184 -5.20 -10.24 8.10
N ARG A 185 -4.73 -9.61 7.03
CA ARG A 185 -5.26 -9.80 5.68
C ARG A 185 -4.11 -10.05 4.72
N ASP A 186 -4.15 -11.17 4.04
CA ASP A 186 -3.17 -11.52 3.02
C ASP A 186 -3.72 -11.31 1.63
N TRP A 187 -2.91 -10.68 0.79
CA TRP A 187 -3.14 -10.57 -0.64
C TRP A 187 -2.04 -11.34 -1.36
N VAL A 188 -2.40 -12.14 -2.34
CA VAL A 188 -1.47 -12.89 -3.17
C VAL A 188 -1.63 -12.43 -4.60
N ARG A 189 -0.51 -12.08 -5.22
CA ARG A 189 -0.50 -11.69 -6.62
C ARG A 189 -0.85 -12.90 -7.49
N LEU A 190 -1.89 -12.75 -8.29
CA LEU A 190 -2.23 -13.76 -9.30
C LEU A 190 -1.18 -13.65 -10.40
N SER A 191 -0.17 -14.51 -10.35
CA SER A 191 0.65 -14.74 -11.52
C SER A 191 -0.21 -15.57 -12.49
N LEU A 192 -0.50 -15.00 -13.64
CA LEU A 192 -0.89 -15.79 -14.79
C LEU A 192 0.36 -16.60 -15.21
N ALA A 193 0.66 -17.64 -14.46
CA ALA A 193 1.53 -18.69 -14.93
C ALA A 193 0.77 -19.30 -16.11
N GLY A 194 1.10 -18.88 -17.31
CA GLY A 194 0.60 -19.46 -18.51
C GLY A 194 0.84 -20.95 -18.44
N GLY A 195 -0.23 -21.70 -18.41
CA GLY A 195 -0.15 -23.10 -18.66
C GLY A 195 0.48 -23.29 -20.02
N ASN A 196 1.71 -23.74 -20.05
CA ASN A 196 2.27 -24.38 -21.21
C ASN A 196 1.95 -25.85 -21.06
N SER A 197 0.97 -26.25 -21.81
CA SER A 197 0.81 -27.65 -22.20
C SER A 197 1.44 -27.83 -23.56
#